data_a05f0713462b520869160026e843b2d8
#
_entry.id   a05f0713462b520869160026e843b2d8
#
_cell.length_a   1.000
_cell.length_b   1.000
_cell.length_c   1.000
_cell.angle_alpha   90.00
_cell.angle_beta   90.00
_cell.angle_gamma   90.00
#
_symmetry.space_group_name_H-M   'P 1'
#
loop_
_entity.id
_entity.type
_entity.pdbx_description
1 polymer ?
#
loop_
_entity_poly.entity_id
_entity_poly.type
_entity_poly.pdbx_seq_one_letter_code
_entity_poly.pdbx_strand_id
1 'polypeptide(L)'
;MASDLSLLDLVLHASFVVQMVLLVLLVASVMSWTMILDRARVLAKARKAADAFEDRFWSGGDLTALYKELSQDEKGNQGLAAIFRAGFKEYVRLRKIEGNDMMAVLQGADRSMRVVLSRDMDRLETNLAFLATVGSTSPYVGLFGTVWGIMQSFHALGNVEQATLALVAPGISEALIATAIGLFAAIPAVIAYNRFANQVERLNNRYEEFMEEFSTLLQRQGRD
;
A
#
# COMPACT_ATOMS: atom_id res chain seq x y z
N MET A 1 8.99 -35.44 34.77
CA MET A 1 8.73 -33.97 34.70
C MET A 1 8.78 -33.64 33.21
N ALA A 2 7.63 -33.41 32.62
CA ALA A 2 7.60 -32.89 31.27
C ALA A 2 8.15 -31.46 31.35
N SER A 3 9.33 -31.22 30.78
CA SER A 3 9.82 -29.87 30.59
C SER A 3 8.80 -29.19 29.67
N ASP A 4 8.08 -28.22 30.19
CA ASP A 4 7.29 -27.31 29.39
C ASP A 4 8.26 -26.68 28.38
N LEU A 5 8.28 -27.21 27.16
CA LEU A 5 9.01 -26.62 26.03
C LEU A 5 8.33 -25.27 25.74
N SER A 6 8.77 -24.22 26.42
CA SER A 6 8.28 -22.90 26.12
C SER A 6 8.67 -22.55 24.70
N LEU A 7 7.79 -21.85 23.95
CA LEU A 7 8.08 -21.40 22.58
C LEU A 7 9.39 -20.58 22.54
N LEU A 8 9.70 -19.87 23.63
CA LEU A 8 10.93 -19.13 23.78
C LEU A 8 12.16 -20.03 23.84
N ASP A 9 12.10 -21.14 24.60
CA ASP A 9 13.20 -22.10 24.69
C ASP A 9 13.49 -22.75 23.33
N LEU A 10 12.44 -23.11 22.58
CA LEU A 10 12.58 -23.66 21.24
C LEU A 10 13.26 -22.66 20.27
N VAL A 11 12.91 -21.38 20.33
CA VAL A 11 13.53 -20.34 19.49
C VAL A 11 14.99 -20.09 19.88
N LEU A 12 15.32 -20.07 21.18
CA LEU A 12 16.67 -19.79 21.67
C LEU A 12 17.64 -20.92 21.42
N HIS A 13 17.16 -22.18 21.36
CA HIS A 13 17.99 -23.36 21.10
C HIS A 13 18.04 -23.76 19.62
N ALA A 14 17.23 -23.11 18.78
CA ALA A 14 17.23 -23.34 17.33
C ALA A 14 18.62 -23.07 16.71
N SER A 15 18.90 -23.73 15.58
CA SER A 15 20.14 -23.47 14.84
C SER A 15 20.27 -22.00 14.43
N PHE A 16 21.49 -21.48 14.35
CA PHE A 16 21.75 -20.09 13.97
C PHE A 16 20.99 -19.64 12.71
N VAL A 17 20.92 -20.52 11.70
CA VAL A 17 20.20 -20.23 10.44
C VAL A 17 18.71 -20.08 10.69
N VAL A 18 18.09 -20.96 11.48
CA VAL A 18 16.66 -20.89 11.83
C VAL A 18 16.38 -19.62 12.65
N GLN A 19 17.26 -19.26 13.59
CA GLN A 19 17.16 -18.00 14.36
C GLN A 19 17.19 -16.77 13.44
N MET A 20 18.09 -16.74 12.45
CA MET A 20 18.14 -15.65 11.47
C MET A 20 16.87 -15.58 10.60
N VAL A 21 16.32 -16.71 10.19
CA VAL A 21 15.05 -16.78 9.47
C VAL A 21 13.92 -16.20 10.32
N LEU A 22 13.82 -16.61 11.58
CA LEU A 22 12.81 -16.12 12.52
C LEU A 22 12.93 -14.60 12.75
N LEU A 23 14.16 -14.09 12.89
CA LEU A 23 14.42 -12.65 13.03
C LEU A 23 13.97 -11.86 11.80
N VAL A 24 14.31 -12.33 10.60
CA VAL A 24 13.91 -11.69 9.34
C VAL A 24 12.39 -11.65 9.22
N LEU A 25 11.70 -12.77 9.52
CA LEU A 25 10.24 -12.85 9.47
C LEU A 25 9.58 -11.94 10.53
N LEU A 26 10.14 -11.85 11.73
CA LEU A 26 9.65 -10.96 12.77
C LEU A 26 9.76 -9.49 12.34
N VAL A 27 10.91 -9.07 11.82
CA VAL A 27 11.13 -7.71 11.32
C VAL A 27 10.16 -7.41 10.17
N ALA A 28 10.03 -8.31 9.19
CA ALA A 28 9.10 -8.16 8.08
C ALA A 28 7.63 -8.03 8.57
N SER A 29 7.24 -8.83 9.57
CA SER A 29 5.91 -8.76 10.18
C SER A 29 5.65 -7.41 10.85
N VAL A 30 6.57 -6.94 11.69
CA VAL A 30 6.44 -5.64 12.38
C VAL A 30 6.37 -4.48 11.37
N MET A 31 7.23 -4.49 10.35
CA MET A 31 7.20 -3.49 9.28
C MET A 31 5.87 -3.54 8.51
N SER A 32 5.35 -4.73 8.21
CA SER A 32 4.05 -4.88 7.54
C SER A 32 2.92 -4.27 8.36
N TRP A 33 2.85 -4.54 9.65
CA TRP A 33 1.82 -3.96 10.53
C TRP A 33 1.90 -2.43 10.59
N THR A 34 3.09 -1.85 10.68
CA THR A 34 3.25 -0.38 10.66
C THR A 34 2.74 0.21 9.35
N MET A 35 3.07 -0.42 8.21
CA MET A 35 2.60 0.02 6.89
C MET A 35 1.10 -0.18 6.71
N ILE A 36 0.52 -1.27 7.21
CA ILE A 36 -0.93 -1.51 7.19
C ILE A 36 -1.68 -0.39 7.91
N LEU A 37 -1.23 -0.04 9.11
CA LEU A 37 -1.88 1.02 9.90
C LEU A 37 -1.74 2.40 9.25
N ASP A 38 -0.57 2.71 8.68
CA ASP A 38 -0.31 3.96 7.97
C ASP A 38 -1.19 4.06 6.71
N ARG A 39 -1.17 3.04 5.85
CA ARG A 39 -1.96 3.04 4.62
C ARG A 39 -3.47 3.10 4.87
N ALA A 40 -3.97 2.39 5.88
CA ALA A 40 -5.38 2.48 6.26
C ALA A 40 -5.80 3.92 6.58
N ARG A 41 -4.94 4.68 7.31
CA ARG A 41 -5.21 6.08 7.64
C ARG A 41 -5.12 7.00 6.41
N VAL A 42 -4.09 6.82 5.58
CA VAL A 42 -3.88 7.63 4.36
C VAL A 42 -5.04 7.47 3.40
N LEU A 43 -5.45 6.22 3.10
CA LEU A 43 -6.56 5.94 2.18
C LEU A 43 -7.91 6.41 2.73
N ALA A 44 -8.15 6.22 4.03
CA ALA A 44 -9.37 6.75 4.66
C ALA A 44 -9.44 8.28 4.59
N LYS A 45 -8.30 8.98 4.79
CA LYS A 45 -8.22 10.43 4.65
C LYS A 45 -8.44 10.89 3.21
N ALA A 46 -7.82 10.21 2.23
CA ALA A 46 -7.98 10.53 0.81
C ALA A 46 -9.44 10.37 0.37
N ARG A 47 -10.11 9.29 0.78
CA ARG A 47 -11.54 9.07 0.49
C ARG A 47 -12.42 10.17 1.08
N LYS A 48 -12.25 10.50 2.37
CA LYS A 48 -13.03 11.57 3.02
C LYS A 48 -12.78 12.94 2.37
N ALA A 49 -11.55 13.21 1.95
CA ALA A 49 -11.23 14.46 1.25
C ALA A 49 -11.91 14.53 -0.14
N ALA A 50 -11.98 13.40 -0.85
CA ALA A 50 -12.70 13.30 -2.11
C ALA A 50 -14.20 13.53 -1.92
N ASP A 51 -14.83 12.84 -0.94
CA ASP A 51 -16.25 13.03 -0.60
C ASP A 51 -16.57 14.51 -0.31
N ALA A 52 -15.80 15.13 0.57
CA ALA A 52 -16.02 16.52 0.95
C ALA A 52 -15.79 17.52 -0.20
N PHE A 53 -14.83 17.23 -1.09
CA PHE A 53 -14.59 18.07 -2.26
C PHE A 53 -15.73 17.98 -3.27
N GLU A 54 -16.22 16.77 -3.59
CA GLU A 54 -17.34 16.60 -4.53
C GLU A 54 -18.64 17.21 -4.03
N ASP A 55 -19.00 16.98 -2.76
CA ASP A 55 -20.17 17.62 -2.15
C ASP A 55 -20.14 19.14 -2.34
N ARG A 56 -18.96 19.72 -2.19
CA ARG A 56 -18.77 21.15 -2.35
C ARG A 56 -18.77 21.59 -3.81
N PHE A 57 -18.10 20.88 -4.69
CA PHE A 57 -18.02 21.17 -6.12
C PHE A 57 -19.42 21.14 -6.76
N TRP A 58 -20.20 20.10 -6.44
CA TRP A 58 -21.57 19.93 -6.99
C TRP A 58 -22.63 20.77 -6.32
N SER A 59 -22.31 21.48 -5.24
CA SER A 59 -23.28 22.45 -4.63
C SER A 59 -23.59 23.67 -5.50
N GLY A 60 -22.95 23.84 -6.65
CA GLY A 60 -23.28 24.86 -7.65
C GLY A 60 -22.64 26.23 -7.41
N GLY A 61 -21.53 26.28 -6.70
CA GLY A 61 -20.75 27.50 -6.44
C GLY A 61 -19.97 28.01 -7.67
N ASP A 62 -19.50 29.28 -7.59
CA ASP A 62 -18.57 29.84 -8.58
C ASP A 62 -17.21 29.13 -8.54
N LEU A 63 -16.77 28.57 -9.67
CA LEU A 63 -15.50 27.87 -9.82
C LEU A 63 -14.30 28.79 -9.47
N THR A 64 -14.41 30.07 -9.75
CA THR A 64 -13.35 31.06 -9.44
C THR A 64 -13.24 31.28 -7.92
N ALA A 65 -14.36 31.32 -7.21
CA ALA A 65 -14.39 31.44 -5.76
C ALA A 65 -13.80 30.19 -5.11
N LEU A 66 -14.20 29.00 -5.57
CA LEU A 66 -13.66 27.70 -5.12
C LEU A 66 -12.14 27.62 -5.36
N TYR A 67 -11.67 28.04 -6.54
CA TYR A 67 -10.24 28.06 -6.84
C TYR A 67 -9.45 28.98 -5.90
N LYS A 68 -9.95 30.19 -5.63
CA LYS A 68 -9.30 31.16 -4.72
C LYS A 68 -9.18 30.58 -3.31
N GLU A 69 -10.22 29.97 -2.81
CA GLU A 69 -10.22 29.38 -1.48
C GLU A 69 -9.23 28.20 -1.37
N LEU A 70 -9.27 27.25 -2.32
CA LEU A 70 -8.33 26.13 -2.36
C LEU A 70 -6.87 26.58 -2.56
N SER A 71 -6.66 27.77 -3.15
CA SER A 71 -5.32 28.35 -3.32
C SER A 71 -4.76 28.95 -2.02
N GLN A 72 -5.59 29.27 -1.03
CA GLN A 72 -5.18 29.75 0.28
C GLN A 72 -4.84 28.62 1.26
N ASP A 73 -5.41 27.44 1.07
CA ASP A 73 -5.14 26.25 1.91
C ASP A 73 -4.11 25.33 1.25
N GLU A 74 -2.81 25.62 1.46
CA GLU A 74 -1.73 24.78 0.93
C GLU A 74 -1.71 23.36 1.51
N LYS A 75 -2.23 23.15 2.72
CA LYS A 75 -2.18 21.85 3.41
C LYS A 75 -3.30 20.89 3.00
N GLY A 76 -4.39 21.39 2.44
CA GLY A 76 -5.56 20.60 2.02
C GLY A 76 -5.51 20.08 0.58
N ASN A 77 -4.52 20.49 -0.20
CA ASN A 77 -4.48 20.31 -1.65
C ASN A 77 -3.97 18.94 -2.10
N GLN A 78 -4.74 17.89 -1.85
CA GLN A 78 -4.49 16.53 -2.30
C GLN A 78 -5.74 15.98 -3.00
N GLY A 79 -5.57 14.95 -3.82
CA GLY A 79 -6.70 14.32 -4.51
C GLY A 79 -7.43 15.28 -5.46
N LEU A 80 -8.75 15.20 -5.46
CA LEU A 80 -9.62 15.97 -6.36
C LEU A 80 -9.42 17.48 -6.28
N ALA A 81 -9.18 18.03 -5.09
CA ALA A 81 -8.92 19.47 -4.91
C ALA A 81 -7.65 19.93 -5.65
N ALA A 82 -6.59 19.11 -5.60
CA ALA A 82 -5.35 19.42 -6.33
C ALA A 82 -5.53 19.28 -7.85
N ILE A 83 -6.26 18.26 -8.29
CA ILE A 83 -6.60 18.04 -9.71
C ILE A 83 -7.41 19.21 -10.26
N PHE A 84 -8.50 19.59 -9.57
CA PHE A 84 -9.31 20.77 -9.92
C PHE A 84 -8.45 22.02 -10.03
N ARG A 85 -7.65 22.32 -9.00
CA ARG A 85 -6.80 23.50 -8.98
C ARG A 85 -5.83 23.54 -10.16
N ALA A 86 -5.20 22.42 -10.49
CA ALA A 86 -4.27 22.32 -11.62
C ALA A 86 -4.97 22.57 -12.95
N GLY A 87 -6.10 21.89 -13.18
CA GLY A 87 -6.90 22.04 -14.40
C GLY A 87 -7.45 23.44 -14.57
N PHE A 88 -8.06 24.02 -13.52
CA PHE A 88 -8.62 25.36 -13.57
C PHE A 88 -7.55 26.45 -13.78
N LYS A 89 -6.41 26.34 -13.09
CA LYS A 89 -5.28 27.25 -13.28
C LYS A 89 -4.81 27.26 -14.73
N GLU A 90 -4.63 26.10 -15.32
CA GLU A 90 -4.16 25.97 -16.68
C GLU A 90 -5.20 26.42 -17.70
N TYR A 91 -6.47 26.12 -17.48
CA TYR A 91 -7.58 26.61 -18.28
C TYR A 91 -7.60 28.14 -18.33
N VAL A 92 -7.54 28.82 -17.18
CA VAL A 92 -7.54 30.30 -17.13
C VAL A 92 -6.29 30.88 -17.80
N ARG A 93 -5.14 30.21 -17.65
CA ARG A 93 -3.88 30.65 -18.28
C ARG A 93 -3.95 30.57 -19.80
N LEU A 94 -4.35 29.42 -20.32
CA LEU A 94 -4.38 29.16 -21.78
C LEU A 94 -5.49 29.98 -22.47
N ARG A 95 -6.65 30.17 -21.83
CA ARG A 95 -7.72 31.00 -22.38
C ARG A 95 -7.26 32.45 -22.64
N LYS A 96 -6.31 32.97 -21.84
CA LYS A 96 -5.72 34.30 -22.06
C LYS A 96 -4.73 34.36 -23.21
N ILE A 97 -4.08 33.25 -23.55
CA ILE A 97 -3.01 33.18 -24.55
C ILE A 97 -3.56 32.74 -25.91
N GLU A 98 -4.35 31.69 -25.94
CA GLU A 98 -4.79 31.00 -27.17
C GLU A 98 -6.18 31.46 -27.66
N GLY A 99 -6.84 32.33 -26.88
CA GLY A 99 -8.08 33.04 -27.28
C GLY A 99 -9.21 32.13 -27.76
N ASN A 100 -9.25 31.79 -29.04
CA ASN A 100 -10.37 31.10 -29.68
C ASN A 100 -10.16 29.58 -29.85
N ASP A 101 -8.97 29.02 -29.62
CA ASP A 101 -8.78 27.57 -29.72
C ASP A 101 -9.16 26.85 -28.40
N MET A 102 -10.46 26.68 -28.21
CA MET A 102 -11.00 26.00 -27.04
C MET A 102 -10.49 24.55 -26.91
N MET A 103 -10.20 23.88 -28.04
CA MET A 103 -9.71 22.51 -27.99
C MET A 103 -8.30 22.45 -27.39
N ALA A 104 -7.41 23.35 -27.79
CA ALA A 104 -6.06 23.44 -27.21
C ALA A 104 -6.10 23.79 -25.72
N VAL A 105 -7.00 24.70 -25.32
CA VAL A 105 -7.19 25.09 -23.91
C VAL A 105 -7.63 23.88 -23.06
N LEU A 106 -8.62 23.11 -23.52
CA LEU A 106 -9.12 21.93 -22.80
C LEU A 106 -8.08 20.83 -22.73
N GLN A 107 -7.35 20.55 -23.81
CA GLN A 107 -6.26 19.57 -23.82
C GLN A 107 -5.13 19.96 -22.85
N GLY A 108 -4.81 21.23 -22.76
CA GLY A 108 -3.81 21.71 -21.81
C GLY A 108 -4.25 21.54 -20.36
N ALA A 109 -5.51 21.86 -20.06
CA ALA A 109 -6.09 21.64 -18.74
C ALA A 109 -6.12 20.15 -18.37
N ASP A 110 -6.56 19.27 -19.30
CA ASP A 110 -6.58 17.81 -19.07
C ASP A 110 -5.17 17.27 -18.80
N ARG A 111 -4.18 17.68 -19.59
CA ARG A 111 -2.78 17.27 -19.37
C ARG A 111 -2.27 17.69 -17.99
N SER A 112 -2.61 18.89 -17.53
CA SER A 112 -2.23 19.38 -16.21
C SER A 112 -2.89 18.56 -15.10
N MET A 113 -4.15 18.19 -15.24
CA MET A 113 -4.88 17.33 -14.31
C MET A 113 -4.27 15.92 -14.23
N ARG A 114 -3.97 15.31 -15.39
CA ARG A 114 -3.35 13.96 -15.45
C ARG A 114 -1.99 13.89 -14.74
N VAL A 115 -1.18 14.93 -14.85
CA VAL A 115 0.12 15.00 -14.14
C VAL A 115 -0.10 14.97 -12.63
N VAL A 116 -1.11 15.68 -12.12
CA VAL A 116 -1.42 15.70 -10.68
C VAL A 116 -2.03 14.38 -10.24
N LEU A 117 -2.94 13.80 -11.04
CA LEU A 117 -3.50 12.47 -10.81
C LEU A 117 -2.39 11.42 -10.64
N SER A 118 -1.48 11.34 -11.59
CA SER A 118 -0.37 10.37 -11.54
C SER A 118 0.45 10.50 -10.26
N ARG A 119 0.81 11.72 -9.86
CA ARG A 119 1.57 11.97 -8.62
C ARG A 119 0.79 11.59 -7.36
N ASP A 120 -0.52 11.80 -7.36
CA ASP A 120 -1.35 11.43 -6.21
C ASP A 120 -1.51 9.91 -6.11
N MET A 121 -1.66 9.22 -7.25
CA MET A 121 -1.69 7.75 -7.30
C MET A 121 -0.37 7.15 -6.82
N ASP A 122 0.79 7.63 -7.29
CA ASP A 122 2.11 7.20 -6.83
C ASP A 122 2.24 7.30 -5.29
N ARG A 123 1.69 8.38 -4.71
CA ARG A 123 1.66 8.58 -3.26
C ARG A 123 0.75 7.59 -2.54
N LEU A 124 -0.42 7.30 -3.10
CA LEU A 124 -1.39 6.36 -2.52
C LEU A 124 -0.89 4.91 -2.61
N GLU A 125 -0.17 4.55 -3.66
CA GLU A 125 0.44 3.24 -3.88
C GLU A 125 1.71 3.00 -3.06
N THR A 126 2.28 4.03 -2.47
CA THR A 126 3.51 3.93 -1.66
C THR A 126 3.39 2.76 -0.65
N ASN A 127 4.44 1.96 -0.52
CA ASN A 127 4.54 0.79 0.37
C ASN A 127 3.60 -0.40 0.05
N LEU A 128 2.72 -0.34 -0.95
CA LEU A 128 1.93 -1.51 -1.34
C LEU A 128 2.80 -2.63 -1.90
N ALA A 129 3.82 -2.29 -2.69
CA ALA A 129 4.78 -3.25 -3.21
C ALA A 129 5.51 -4.03 -2.11
N PHE A 130 5.82 -3.39 -0.97
CA PHE A 130 6.41 -4.08 0.18
C PHE A 130 5.45 -5.10 0.78
N LEU A 131 4.17 -4.75 0.98
CA LEU A 131 3.15 -5.67 1.48
C LEU A 131 2.97 -6.88 0.55
N ALA A 132 2.96 -6.64 -0.77
CA ALA A 132 2.92 -7.70 -1.77
C ALA A 132 4.14 -8.63 -1.66
N THR A 133 5.33 -8.06 -1.50
CA THR A 133 6.59 -8.82 -1.36
C THR A 133 6.56 -9.66 -0.09
N VAL A 134 6.25 -9.09 1.07
CA VAL A 134 6.16 -9.85 2.33
C VAL A 134 5.12 -10.96 2.22
N GLY A 135 3.95 -10.65 1.66
CA GLY A 135 2.88 -11.62 1.47
C GLY A 135 3.26 -12.80 0.60
N SER A 136 4.01 -12.57 -0.47
CA SER A 136 4.42 -13.62 -1.42
C SER A 136 5.69 -14.36 -0.99
N THR A 137 6.63 -13.72 -0.29
CA THR A 137 7.95 -14.32 0.01
C THR A 137 8.05 -14.93 1.41
N SER A 138 7.36 -14.38 2.43
CA SER A 138 7.48 -14.87 3.81
C SER A 138 7.14 -16.34 4.00
N PRO A 139 6.16 -16.96 3.29
CA PRO A 139 5.91 -18.39 3.39
C PRO A 139 7.11 -19.21 2.93
N TYR A 140 7.79 -18.78 1.87
CA TYR A 140 8.99 -19.48 1.35
C TYR A 140 10.19 -19.31 2.26
N VAL A 141 10.34 -18.15 2.89
CA VAL A 141 11.37 -17.93 3.91
C VAL A 141 11.14 -18.83 5.12
N GLY A 142 9.88 -18.97 5.57
CA GLY A 142 9.49 -19.92 6.63
C GLY A 142 9.75 -21.37 6.24
N LEU A 143 9.38 -21.76 5.02
CA LEU A 143 9.64 -23.09 4.47
C LEU A 143 11.14 -23.39 4.41
N PHE A 144 11.96 -22.42 3.99
CA PHE A 144 13.42 -22.58 4.02
C PHE A 144 13.91 -22.89 5.45
N GLY A 145 13.40 -22.17 6.47
CA GLY A 145 13.72 -22.44 7.87
C GLY A 145 13.34 -23.87 8.29
N THR A 146 12.19 -24.37 7.83
CA THR A 146 11.74 -25.74 8.10
C THR A 146 12.65 -26.78 7.46
N VAL A 147 12.96 -26.62 6.18
CA VAL A 147 13.84 -27.56 5.45
C VAL A 147 15.23 -27.60 6.11
N TRP A 148 15.78 -26.44 6.47
CA TRP A 148 17.07 -26.36 7.14
C TRP A 148 17.05 -27.04 8.51
N GLY A 149 16.06 -26.75 9.35
CA GLY A 149 15.95 -27.32 10.70
C GLY A 149 15.77 -28.83 10.69
N ILE A 150 14.92 -29.38 9.77
CA ILE A 150 14.76 -30.81 9.59
C ILE A 150 16.07 -31.46 9.11
N MET A 151 16.74 -30.84 8.15
CA MET A 151 18.04 -31.33 7.66
C MET A 151 19.06 -31.44 8.80
N GLN A 152 19.16 -30.42 9.65
CA GLN A 152 20.04 -30.41 10.82
C GLN A 152 19.68 -31.54 11.82
N SER A 153 18.39 -31.74 12.06
CA SER A 153 17.90 -32.80 12.96
C SER A 153 18.30 -34.19 12.47
N PHE A 154 18.17 -34.46 11.18
CA PHE A 154 18.61 -35.72 10.58
C PHE A 154 20.14 -35.86 10.52
N HIS A 155 20.86 -34.78 10.32
CA HIS A 155 22.34 -34.81 10.36
C HIS A 155 22.84 -35.20 11.77
N ALA A 156 22.22 -34.70 12.82
CA ALA A 156 22.55 -35.05 14.20
C ALA A 156 22.28 -36.56 14.47
N LEU A 157 21.22 -37.11 13.86
CA LEU A 157 20.87 -38.53 14.02
C LEU A 157 21.93 -39.48 13.38
N GLY A 158 22.54 -39.05 12.27
CA GLY A 158 23.58 -39.85 11.58
C GLY A 158 24.87 -40.02 12.39
N ASN A 159 25.07 -39.26 13.46
CA ASN A 159 26.28 -39.30 14.28
C ASN A 159 26.11 -40.07 15.62
N VAL A 160 24.96 -40.74 15.83
CA VAL A 160 24.68 -41.49 17.07
C VAL A 160 24.43 -42.98 16.79
N GLU A 161 24.94 -43.84 17.69
CA GLU A 161 24.79 -45.31 17.55
C GLU A 161 23.34 -45.81 17.78
N GLN A 162 22.54 -45.04 18.57
CA GLN A 162 21.13 -45.32 18.82
C GLN A 162 20.24 -44.15 18.44
N ALA A 163 19.61 -44.29 17.28
CA ALA A 163 18.68 -43.31 16.76
C ALA A 163 17.33 -43.38 17.52
N THR A 164 16.95 -42.33 18.21
CA THR A 164 15.64 -42.21 18.87
C THR A 164 14.87 -41.01 18.39
N LEU A 165 13.52 -41.13 18.34
CA LEU A 165 12.65 -39.98 18.00
C LEU A 165 12.81 -38.80 18.98
N ALA A 166 13.11 -39.06 20.25
CA ALA A 166 13.33 -38.06 21.27
C ALA A 166 14.49 -37.12 20.93
N LEU A 167 15.47 -37.57 20.17
CA LEU A 167 16.63 -36.77 19.76
C LEU A 167 16.30 -35.76 18.65
N VAL A 168 15.39 -36.05 17.75
CA VAL A 168 15.05 -35.20 16.61
C VAL A 168 13.78 -34.39 16.78
N ALA A 169 12.89 -34.81 17.68
CA ALA A 169 11.61 -34.14 17.91
C ALA A 169 11.72 -32.66 18.25
N PRO A 170 12.67 -32.17 19.08
CA PRO A 170 12.83 -30.74 19.35
C PRO A 170 13.16 -29.95 18.09
N GLY A 171 14.17 -30.39 17.32
CA GLY A 171 14.59 -29.67 16.12
C GLY A 171 13.56 -29.69 14.99
N ILE A 172 12.74 -30.74 14.89
CA ILE A 172 11.60 -30.75 13.96
C ILE A 172 10.54 -29.75 14.44
N SER A 173 10.26 -29.68 15.75
CA SER A 173 9.30 -28.72 16.31
C SER A 173 9.75 -27.27 16.06
N GLU A 174 11.01 -26.97 16.29
CA GLU A 174 11.62 -25.65 16.00
C GLU A 174 11.49 -25.29 14.51
N ALA A 175 11.75 -26.23 13.62
CA ALA A 175 11.60 -26.05 12.19
C ALA A 175 10.15 -25.68 11.81
N LEU A 176 9.16 -26.38 12.33
CA LEU A 176 7.74 -26.12 12.04
C LEU A 176 7.29 -24.73 12.51
N ILE A 177 7.86 -24.19 13.59
CA ILE A 177 7.62 -22.83 14.06
C ILE A 177 8.01 -21.79 13.00
N ALA A 178 9.12 -22.02 12.28
CA ALA A 178 9.56 -21.09 11.24
C ALA A 178 8.51 -20.96 10.12
N THR A 179 7.91 -22.05 9.66
CA THR A 179 6.82 -21.99 8.68
C THR A 179 5.58 -21.30 9.25
N ALA A 180 5.19 -21.59 10.48
CA ALA A 180 4.05 -20.96 11.12
C ALA A 180 4.22 -19.44 11.21
N ILE A 181 5.41 -18.96 11.60
CA ILE A 181 5.73 -17.52 11.67
C ILE A 181 5.76 -16.90 10.26
N GLY A 182 6.29 -17.62 9.27
CA GLY A 182 6.26 -17.18 7.87
C GLY A 182 4.84 -16.94 7.35
N LEU A 183 3.92 -17.86 7.64
CA LEU A 183 2.50 -17.72 7.31
C LEU A 183 1.84 -16.59 8.10
N PHE A 184 2.15 -16.46 9.39
CA PHE A 184 1.63 -15.40 10.26
C PHE A 184 2.03 -13.99 9.76
N ALA A 185 3.24 -13.84 9.23
CA ALA A 185 3.70 -12.59 8.60
C ALA A 185 3.01 -12.33 7.25
N ALA A 186 2.84 -13.37 6.43
CA ALA A 186 2.34 -13.26 5.07
C ALA A 186 0.83 -12.96 4.99
N ILE A 187 0.01 -13.65 5.77
CA ILE A 187 -1.45 -13.59 5.65
C ILE A 187 -1.99 -12.15 5.83
N PRO A 188 -1.64 -11.41 6.91
CA PRO A 188 -2.09 -10.03 7.05
C PRO A 188 -1.58 -9.11 5.93
N ALA A 189 -0.35 -9.32 5.46
CA ALA A 189 0.25 -8.52 4.40
C ALA A 189 -0.49 -8.69 3.07
N VAL A 190 -0.83 -9.92 2.66
CA VAL A 190 -1.62 -10.21 1.44
C VAL A 190 -3.02 -9.62 1.54
N ILE A 191 -3.70 -9.83 2.66
CA ILE A 191 -5.06 -9.30 2.85
C ILE A 191 -5.06 -7.77 2.74
N ALA A 192 -4.10 -7.12 3.41
CA ALA A 192 -3.98 -5.67 3.39
C ALA A 192 -3.63 -5.14 1.99
N TYR A 193 -2.67 -5.76 1.32
CA TYR A 193 -2.30 -5.41 -0.05
C TYR A 193 -3.51 -5.44 -1.00
N ASN A 194 -4.22 -6.57 -1.04
CA ASN A 194 -5.39 -6.72 -1.92
C ASN A 194 -6.48 -5.68 -1.61
N ARG A 195 -6.73 -5.43 -0.32
CA ARG A 195 -7.73 -4.44 0.09
C ARG A 195 -7.32 -3.02 -0.30
N PHE A 196 -6.06 -2.65 -0.09
CA PHE A 196 -5.58 -1.29 -0.37
C PHE A 196 -5.42 -1.06 -1.87
N ALA A 197 -4.92 -2.03 -2.64
CA ALA A 197 -4.84 -1.94 -4.10
C ALA A 197 -6.23 -1.65 -4.71
N ASN A 198 -7.25 -2.39 -4.31
CA ASN A 198 -8.63 -2.14 -4.76
C ASN A 198 -9.17 -0.77 -4.31
N GLN A 199 -8.74 -0.25 -3.15
CA GLN A 199 -9.16 1.10 -2.72
C GLN A 199 -8.48 2.19 -3.55
N VAL A 200 -7.20 2.03 -3.88
CA VAL A 200 -6.47 2.96 -4.76
C VAL A 200 -7.10 2.97 -6.15
N GLU A 201 -7.37 1.81 -6.73
CA GLU A 201 -8.02 1.69 -8.03
C GLU A 201 -9.38 2.41 -8.07
N ARG A 202 -10.22 2.23 -7.03
CA ARG A 202 -11.49 2.95 -6.94
C ARG A 202 -11.33 4.46 -6.83
N LEU A 203 -10.31 4.95 -6.11
CA LEU A 203 -10.02 6.37 -6.04
C LEU A 203 -9.50 6.89 -7.37
N ASN A 204 -8.67 6.14 -8.09
CA ASN A 204 -8.22 6.50 -9.42
C ASN A 204 -9.39 6.69 -10.39
N ASN A 205 -10.28 5.69 -10.48
CA ASN A 205 -11.45 5.73 -11.36
C ASN A 205 -12.35 6.95 -11.03
N ARG A 206 -12.58 7.20 -9.75
CA ARG A 206 -13.36 8.36 -9.29
C ARG A 206 -12.71 9.70 -9.69
N TYR A 207 -11.39 9.78 -9.62
CA TYR A 207 -10.66 10.99 -10.01
C TYR A 207 -10.69 11.19 -11.53
N GLU A 208 -10.63 10.12 -12.31
CA GLU A 208 -10.78 10.18 -13.76
C GLU A 208 -12.20 10.61 -14.17
N GLU A 209 -13.24 10.03 -13.56
CA GLU A 209 -14.64 10.44 -13.75
C GLU A 209 -14.83 11.94 -13.49
N PHE A 210 -14.31 12.42 -12.35
CA PHE A 210 -14.35 13.86 -12.03
C PHE A 210 -13.65 14.71 -13.10
N MET A 211 -12.49 14.28 -13.60
CA MET A 211 -11.76 15.03 -14.65
C MET A 211 -12.57 15.15 -15.94
N GLU A 212 -13.26 14.10 -16.35
CA GLU A 212 -14.13 14.10 -17.54
C GLU A 212 -15.31 15.05 -17.36
N GLU A 213 -16.00 14.97 -16.20
CA GLU A 213 -17.13 15.86 -15.87
C GLU A 213 -16.68 17.31 -15.80
N PHE A 214 -15.56 17.59 -15.15
CA PHE A 214 -14.99 18.93 -15.04
C PHE A 214 -14.57 19.49 -16.41
N SER A 215 -13.97 18.70 -17.27
CA SER A 215 -13.63 19.08 -18.65
C SER A 215 -14.88 19.45 -19.45
N THR A 216 -15.97 18.69 -19.28
CA THR A 216 -17.27 18.98 -19.89
C THR A 216 -17.85 20.32 -19.41
N LEU A 217 -17.73 20.63 -18.10
CA LEU A 217 -18.15 21.91 -17.56
C LEU A 217 -17.33 23.08 -18.12
N LEU A 218 -16.01 22.94 -18.20
CA LEU A 218 -15.14 23.95 -18.78
C LEU A 218 -15.47 24.22 -20.25
N GLN A 219 -15.81 23.18 -21.02
CA GLN A 219 -16.23 23.30 -22.40
C GLN A 219 -17.53 24.09 -22.57
N ARG A 220 -18.50 23.88 -21.66
CA ARG A 220 -19.78 24.64 -21.67
C ARG A 220 -19.56 26.12 -21.35
N GLN A 221 -18.77 26.42 -20.32
CA GLN A 221 -18.45 27.81 -19.93
C GLN A 221 -17.61 28.56 -20.98
N GLY A 222 -16.95 27.86 -21.86
CA GLY A 222 -16.19 28.48 -22.95
C GLY A 222 -17.03 28.86 -24.17
N ARG A 223 -18.31 28.41 -24.25
CA ARG A 223 -19.24 28.74 -25.34
C ARG A 223 -20.10 29.97 -25.05
N ASP A 224 -20.20 30.35 -23.78
CA ASP A 224 -20.85 31.57 -23.32
C ASP A 224 -19.85 32.72 -23.24
#